data_a12bee119335f47eb75d832e24fb7209
#
_entry.id   a12bee119335f47eb75d832e24fb7209
#
_cell.length_a   1.000
_cell.length_b   1.000
_cell.length_c   1.000
_cell.angle_alpha   90.00
_cell.angle_beta   90.00
_cell.angle_gamma   90.00
#
_symmetry.space_group_name_H-M   'P 1'
#
loop_
_entity.id
_entity.type
_entity.pdbx_description
1 polymer ?
#
loop_
_entity_poly.entity_id
_entity_poly.type
_entity_poly.pdbx_seq_one_letter_code
_entity_poly.pdbx_strand_id
1 'polypeptide(L)'
;MIKRLEKHPHELRLFAPNNIEAALIADFTDCKDVPMTKGEDGYFSVTVKIADGTYQYKFNIRSKSWFNEQDEWKTITDPYATDVDPPTQNAILKLKNGTKIVDEYVWRSDEVPLPENSHLVIYEMHVGDFSGGENDPFERGKYANVVEKLDYLTDLGINAIELMPLKTTPGDFNWGYTPAHYFAPEPSYGSTAELKRLVDECHARGIRVIVDGVYNHASTDNALTQIDHDYWFRREGKNPDQNWGPEFNYERSDEKL
;
A
#
# COMPACT_ATOMS: atom_id res chain seq x y z
N MET A 1 17.76 -12.74 34.57
CA MET A 1 18.27 -13.43 33.37
C MET A 1 17.53 -12.84 32.15
N ILE A 2 18.17 -11.97 31.37
CA ILE A 2 17.56 -11.39 30.18
C ILE A 2 17.49 -12.52 29.16
N LYS A 3 16.26 -12.98 28.82
CA LYS A 3 16.06 -13.93 27.72
C LYS A 3 16.58 -13.25 26.45
N ARG A 4 17.67 -13.76 25.89
CA ARG A 4 18.13 -13.33 24.56
C ARG A 4 17.03 -13.73 23.57
N LEU A 5 16.39 -12.76 22.92
CA LEU A 5 15.39 -13.03 21.88
C LEU A 5 16.07 -13.85 20.78
N GLU A 6 15.43 -14.93 20.38
CA GLU A 6 15.90 -15.76 19.27
C GLU A 6 15.77 -14.95 17.96
N LYS A 7 16.84 -14.96 17.16
CA LYS A 7 16.90 -14.24 15.87
C LYS A 7 16.83 -15.24 14.73
N HIS A 8 15.93 -15.00 13.81
CA HIS A 8 15.70 -15.81 12.62
C HIS A 8 16.22 -15.10 11.37
N PRO A 9 16.73 -15.86 10.36
CA PRO A 9 17.08 -15.28 9.06
C PRO A 9 15.82 -14.82 8.35
N HIS A 10 15.85 -13.61 7.80
CA HIS A 10 14.77 -13.04 7.00
C HIS A 10 15.35 -12.38 5.76
N GLU A 11 14.83 -12.73 4.59
CA GLU A 11 15.23 -12.16 3.32
C GLU A 11 14.33 -10.97 2.96
N LEU A 12 14.95 -9.86 2.59
CA LEU A 12 14.29 -8.69 2.01
C LEU A 12 14.75 -8.54 0.56
N ARG A 13 13.81 -8.24 -0.34
CA ARG A 13 14.06 -8.20 -1.78
C ARG A 13 13.50 -6.92 -2.39
N LEU A 14 14.19 -6.38 -3.40
CA LEU A 14 13.76 -5.23 -4.17
C LEU A 14 13.95 -5.52 -5.66
N PHE A 15 12.88 -5.46 -6.46
CA PHE A 15 12.98 -5.58 -7.91
C PHE A 15 13.42 -4.27 -8.54
N ALA A 16 14.61 -4.26 -9.12
CA ALA A 16 15.21 -3.08 -9.75
C ALA A 16 16.23 -3.50 -10.83
N PRO A 17 15.75 -4.05 -11.97
CA PRO A 17 16.58 -4.79 -12.91
C PRO A 17 17.67 -3.95 -13.57
N ASN A 18 17.44 -2.65 -13.75
CA ASN A 18 18.39 -1.76 -14.43
C ASN A 18 19.34 -1.03 -13.47
N ASN A 19 19.05 -1.06 -12.17
CA ASN A 19 19.83 -0.34 -11.17
C ASN A 19 21.12 -1.10 -10.83
N ILE A 20 22.14 -0.38 -10.38
CA ILE A 20 23.48 -0.93 -10.16
C ILE A 20 23.77 -1.29 -8.70
N GLU A 21 23.19 -0.53 -7.76
CA GLU A 21 23.40 -0.70 -6.33
C GLU A 21 22.11 -0.43 -5.57
N ALA A 22 21.91 -1.20 -4.49
CA ALA A 22 20.86 -0.98 -3.50
C ALA A 22 21.36 -1.36 -2.11
N ALA A 23 20.77 -0.76 -1.08
CA ALA A 23 21.00 -1.07 0.31
C ALA A 23 19.69 -1.05 1.11
N LEU A 24 19.62 -1.89 2.13
CA LEU A 24 18.57 -1.86 3.13
C LEU A 24 18.94 -0.88 4.23
N ILE A 25 18.01 -0.03 4.65
CA ILE A 25 18.09 0.79 5.84
C ILE A 25 16.91 0.48 6.76
N ALA A 26 17.14 0.17 8.02
CA ALA A 26 16.10 -0.25 8.95
C ALA A 26 16.45 0.12 10.39
N ASP A 27 15.44 0.15 11.26
CA ASP A 27 15.64 0.37 12.69
C ASP A 27 16.52 -0.72 13.33
N PHE A 28 16.36 -1.97 12.89
CA PHE A 28 17.20 -3.11 13.37
C PHE A 28 18.63 -3.11 12.81
N THR A 29 18.99 -2.21 11.91
CA THR A 29 20.35 -1.98 11.42
C THR A 29 21.00 -0.72 12.02
N ASP A 30 20.43 -0.18 13.10
CA ASP A 30 20.79 1.13 13.66
C ASP A 30 20.72 2.26 12.61
N CYS A 31 19.80 2.16 11.67
CA CYS A 31 19.65 3.06 10.53
C CYS A 31 20.91 3.18 9.65
N LYS A 32 21.72 2.11 9.59
CA LYS A 32 22.87 2.04 8.70
C LYS A 32 22.54 1.25 7.46
N ASP A 33 23.12 1.65 6.35
CA ASP A 33 23.01 0.96 5.08
C ASP A 33 23.62 -0.45 5.16
N VAL A 34 22.82 -1.44 4.78
CA VAL A 34 23.27 -2.82 4.58
C VAL A 34 23.22 -3.12 3.09
N PRO A 35 24.37 -3.26 2.41
CA PRO A 35 24.41 -3.51 0.97
C PRO A 35 23.61 -4.75 0.58
N MET A 36 22.90 -4.68 -0.53
CA MET A 36 22.12 -5.76 -1.11
C MET A 36 22.88 -6.38 -2.31
N THR A 37 22.69 -7.66 -2.54
CA THR A 37 23.28 -8.37 -3.68
C THR A 37 22.29 -8.47 -4.81
N LYS A 38 22.69 -8.09 -6.03
CA LYS A 38 21.87 -8.21 -7.23
C LYS A 38 21.93 -9.60 -7.81
N GLY A 39 20.78 -10.23 -8.03
CA GLY A 39 20.62 -11.49 -8.74
C GLY A 39 20.44 -11.31 -10.26
N GLU A 40 20.53 -12.41 -11.01
CA GLU A 40 20.28 -12.44 -12.45
C GLU A 40 18.79 -12.22 -12.79
N ASP A 41 17.90 -12.45 -11.83
CA ASP A 41 16.46 -12.24 -11.91
C ASP A 41 16.04 -10.76 -11.78
N GLY A 42 17.02 -9.84 -11.65
CA GLY A 42 16.78 -8.40 -11.51
C GLY A 42 16.41 -7.95 -10.09
N TYR A 43 16.40 -8.86 -9.13
CA TYR A 43 16.20 -8.51 -7.74
C TYR A 43 17.51 -8.22 -7.02
N PHE A 44 17.47 -7.21 -6.16
CA PHE A 44 18.42 -7.06 -5.06
C PHE A 44 17.89 -7.79 -3.84
N SER A 45 18.75 -8.51 -3.14
CA SER A 45 18.37 -9.24 -1.93
C SER A 45 19.39 -9.08 -0.82
N VAL A 46 18.91 -9.16 0.43
CA VAL A 46 19.74 -9.22 1.63
C VAL A 46 19.07 -10.09 2.68
N THR A 47 19.86 -10.96 3.32
CA THR A 47 19.38 -11.76 4.45
C THR A 47 19.90 -11.16 5.76
N VAL A 48 18.98 -10.82 6.65
CA VAL A 48 19.28 -10.28 7.98
C VAL A 48 18.78 -11.23 9.08
N LYS A 49 19.48 -11.24 10.23
CA LYS A 49 19.06 -12.03 11.39
C LYS A 49 18.39 -11.09 12.40
N ILE A 50 17.08 -11.18 12.51
CA ILE A 50 16.26 -10.35 13.41
C ILE A 50 15.34 -11.20 14.27
N ALA A 51 14.95 -10.69 15.42
CA ALA A 51 13.99 -11.33 16.32
C ALA A 51 12.56 -11.06 15.86
N ASP A 52 11.58 -11.72 16.46
CA ASP A 52 10.19 -11.37 16.29
C ASP A 52 9.92 -9.95 16.80
N GLY A 53 9.07 -9.23 16.09
CA GLY A 53 8.75 -7.84 16.40
C GLY A 53 8.17 -7.08 15.21
N THR A 54 7.96 -5.79 15.42
CA THR A 54 7.54 -4.85 14.37
C THR A 54 8.68 -3.89 14.10
N TYR A 55 9.03 -3.72 12.86
CA TYR A 55 10.19 -2.97 12.40
C TYR A 55 9.82 -2.03 11.26
N GLN A 56 10.54 -0.92 11.16
CA GLN A 56 10.45 0.00 10.03
C GLN A 56 11.69 -0.11 9.15
N TYR A 57 11.50 -0.05 7.83
CA TYR A 57 12.58 -0.10 6.87
C TYR A 57 12.29 0.69 5.60
N LYS A 58 13.35 1.00 4.88
CA LYS A 58 13.38 1.58 3.53
C LYS A 58 14.50 0.95 2.73
N PHE A 59 14.54 1.25 1.46
CA PHE A 59 15.69 0.96 0.60
C PHE A 59 16.38 2.25 0.15
N ASN A 60 17.70 2.24 0.09
CA ASN A 60 18.48 3.19 -0.67
C ASN A 60 18.82 2.56 -2.01
N ILE A 61 18.68 3.30 -3.11
CA ILE A 61 18.94 2.79 -4.45
C ILE A 61 19.64 3.85 -5.32
N ARG A 62 20.54 3.41 -6.19
CA ARG A 62 21.08 4.22 -7.28
C ARG A 62 20.02 4.39 -8.34
N SER A 63 19.36 5.53 -8.39
CA SER A 63 18.24 5.81 -9.29
C SER A 63 18.67 5.76 -10.76
N LYS A 64 17.76 5.25 -11.60
CA LYS A 64 17.87 5.29 -13.07
C LYS A 64 16.87 6.26 -13.70
N SER A 65 16.11 6.99 -12.88
CA SER A 65 15.09 7.91 -13.37
C SER A 65 15.73 9.14 -13.99
N TRP A 66 15.24 9.50 -15.17
CA TRP A 66 15.81 10.53 -16.04
C TRP A 66 15.82 11.94 -15.45
N PHE A 67 14.99 12.21 -14.46
CA PHE A 67 14.89 13.49 -13.77
C PHE A 67 15.82 13.62 -12.55
N ASN A 68 16.51 12.53 -12.18
CA ASN A 68 17.56 12.54 -11.16
C ASN A 68 18.94 12.68 -11.82
N GLU A 69 19.96 13.06 -11.05
CA GLU A 69 21.34 12.92 -11.50
C GLU A 69 21.67 11.45 -11.77
N GLN A 70 22.58 11.20 -12.68
CA GLN A 70 22.93 9.82 -13.04
C GLN A 70 23.42 9.05 -11.80
N ASP A 71 22.76 7.94 -11.53
CA ASP A 71 23.08 7.06 -10.39
C ASP A 71 23.08 7.78 -9.02
N GLU A 72 22.24 8.78 -8.85
CA GLU A 72 22.03 9.45 -7.56
C GLU A 72 21.39 8.50 -6.55
N TRP A 73 21.86 8.52 -5.29
CA TRP A 73 21.22 7.78 -4.22
C TRP A 73 19.86 8.37 -3.86
N LYS A 74 18.83 7.53 -3.89
CA LYS A 74 17.48 7.86 -3.43
C LYS A 74 17.03 6.89 -2.36
N THR A 75 16.45 7.44 -1.29
CA THR A 75 15.78 6.63 -0.27
C THR A 75 14.32 6.46 -0.66
N ILE A 76 13.87 5.22 -0.76
CA ILE A 76 12.53 4.87 -1.20
C ILE A 76 11.86 3.94 -0.19
N THR A 77 10.54 4.02 -0.09
CA THR A 77 9.75 3.01 0.60
C THR A 77 9.71 1.75 -0.27
N ASP A 78 9.64 0.58 0.35
CA ASP A 78 9.45 -0.67 -0.41
C ASP A 78 8.18 -0.58 -1.27
N PRO A 79 8.27 -0.68 -2.61
CA PRO A 79 7.09 -0.62 -3.48
C PRO A 79 6.10 -1.75 -3.24
N TYR A 80 6.52 -2.83 -2.57
CA TYR A 80 5.69 -3.99 -2.21
C TYR A 80 5.29 -4.00 -0.73
N ALA A 81 5.48 -2.88 -0.02
CA ALA A 81 5.02 -2.75 1.37
C ALA A 81 3.51 -2.94 1.46
N THR A 82 3.08 -3.82 2.37
CA THR A 82 1.67 -4.07 2.67
C THR A 82 1.16 -3.24 3.84
N ASP A 83 2.05 -2.52 4.49
CA ASP A 83 1.77 -1.63 5.62
C ASP A 83 2.85 -0.55 5.66
N VAL A 84 2.46 0.69 5.93
CA VAL A 84 3.37 1.85 6.00
C VAL A 84 3.06 2.68 7.23
N ASP A 85 4.09 3.25 7.82
CA ASP A 85 3.96 4.16 8.95
C ASP A 85 3.49 5.54 8.46
N PRO A 86 2.33 6.04 8.96
CA PRO A 86 1.72 7.26 8.41
C PRO A 86 2.65 8.48 8.39
N PRO A 87 3.38 8.82 9.50
CA PRO A 87 4.21 10.01 9.52
C PRO A 87 5.48 9.90 8.66
N THR A 88 6.11 8.73 8.62
CA THR A 88 7.43 8.56 7.99
C THR A 88 7.37 7.94 6.61
N GLN A 89 6.23 7.34 6.25
CA GLN A 89 6.07 6.53 5.04
C GLN A 89 7.09 5.38 4.95
N ASN A 90 7.62 4.91 6.09
CA ASN A 90 8.47 3.74 6.15
C ASN A 90 7.63 2.48 5.98
N ALA A 91 8.15 1.49 5.25
CA ALA A 91 7.56 0.17 5.19
C ALA A 91 7.61 -0.51 6.56
N ILE A 92 6.52 -1.19 6.95
CA ILE A 92 6.43 -1.92 8.20
C ILE A 92 6.61 -3.42 7.94
N LEU A 93 7.54 -4.03 8.67
CA LEU A 93 7.79 -5.47 8.70
C LEU A 93 7.37 -6.02 10.06
N LYS A 94 6.37 -6.91 10.07
CA LYS A 94 5.91 -7.62 11.27
C LYS A 94 6.38 -9.07 11.21
N LEU A 95 7.07 -9.54 12.24
CA LEU A 95 7.57 -10.92 12.34
C LEU A 95 7.04 -11.62 13.58
N LYS A 96 6.62 -12.88 13.40
CA LYS A 96 6.20 -13.79 14.47
C LYS A 96 6.66 -15.20 14.13
N ASN A 97 7.34 -15.85 15.08
CA ASN A 97 7.96 -17.16 14.90
C ASN A 97 8.91 -17.22 13.67
N GLY A 98 9.67 -16.13 13.44
CA GLY A 98 10.59 -15.99 12.32
C GLY A 98 9.94 -15.82 10.95
N THR A 99 8.62 -15.65 10.87
CA THR A 99 7.87 -15.51 9.61
C THR A 99 7.22 -14.13 9.52
N LYS A 100 7.23 -13.55 8.32
CA LYS A 100 6.47 -12.33 8.05
C LYS A 100 4.99 -12.62 8.24
N ILE A 101 4.35 -11.85 9.10
CA ILE A 101 2.90 -11.91 9.29
C ILE A 101 2.24 -10.76 8.54
N VAL A 102 1.15 -11.11 7.86
CA VAL A 102 0.11 -10.16 7.46
C VAL A 102 -0.96 -10.30 8.54
N ASP A 103 -1.64 -9.21 8.90
CA ASP A 103 -2.66 -9.24 9.95
C ASP A 103 -3.65 -10.39 9.70
N GLU A 104 -3.62 -11.38 10.61
CA GLU A 104 -4.53 -12.52 10.56
C GLU A 104 -5.96 -12.02 10.83
N TYR A 105 -6.88 -12.40 9.96
CA TYR A 105 -8.30 -12.11 10.13
C TYR A 105 -9.12 -13.38 9.88
N VAL A 106 -10.06 -13.67 10.76
CA VAL A 106 -10.97 -14.80 10.60
C VAL A 106 -12.28 -14.26 10.05
N TRP A 107 -12.55 -14.55 8.78
CA TRP A 107 -13.81 -14.20 8.13
C TRP A 107 -14.97 -14.98 8.76
N ARG A 108 -16.10 -14.31 8.97
CA ARG A 108 -17.28 -14.85 9.62
C ARG A 108 -18.49 -14.90 8.71
N SER A 109 -18.47 -14.12 7.65
CA SER A 109 -19.61 -13.83 6.78
C SER A 109 -19.36 -14.15 5.30
N ASP A 110 -18.31 -14.91 4.97
CA ASP A 110 -17.97 -15.28 3.59
C ASP A 110 -19.06 -16.10 2.89
N GLU A 111 -19.82 -16.90 3.65
CA GLU A 111 -20.89 -17.76 3.12
C GLU A 111 -22.24 -17.03 2.98
N VAL A 112 -22.33 -15.75 3.38
CA VAL A 112 -23.57 -14.97 3.25
C VAL A 112 -23.79 -14.65 1.77
N PRO A 113 -24.97 -15.00 1.20
CA PRO A 113 -25.27 -14.66 -0.19
C PRO A 113 -25.29 -13.15 -0.40
N LEU A 114 -24.56 -12.69 -1.41
CA LEU A 114 -24.51 -11.29 -1.80
C LEU A 114 -25.38 -11.04 -3.04
N PRO A 115 -25.93 -9.83 -3.23
CA PRO A 115 -26.78 -9.51 -4.35
C PRO A 115 -26.05 -9.66 -5.70
N GLU A 116 -26.77 -10.04 -6.74
CA GLU A 116 -26.25 -10.09 -8.11
C GLU A 116 -25.97 -8.67 -8.65
N ASN A 117 -25.05 -8.56 -9.61
CA ASN A 117 -24.63 -7.28 -10.18
C ASN A 117 -25.79 -6.46 -10.76
N SER A 118 -26.82 -7.13 -11.32
CA SER A 118 -28.01 -6.49 -11.90
C SER A 118 -28.96 -5.88 -10.86
N HIS A 119 -28.79 -6.22 -9.58
CA HIS A 119 -29.70 -5.79 -8.50
C HIS A 119 -29.02 -4.87 -7.48
N LEU A 120 -27.87 -4.28 -7.83
CA LEU A 120 -27.14 -3.41 -6.92
C LEU A 120 -27.78 -2.03 -6.80
N VAL A 121 -27.93 -1.58 -5.56
CA VAL A 121 -28.17 -0.19 -5.18
C VAL A 121 -26.88 0.26 -4.46
N ILE A 122 -26.07 1.00 -5.20
CA ILE A 122 -24.69 1.34 -4.79
C ILE A 122 -24.68 2.68 -4.09
N TYR A 123 -23.97 2.74 -2.97
CA TYR A 123 -23.59 3.98 -2.30
C TYR A 123 -22.06 4.14 -2.38
N GLU A 124 -21.62 5.08 -3.19
CA GLU A 124 -20.21 5.44 -3.27
C GLU A 124 -19.84 6.34 -2.09
N MET A 125 -18.70 6.07 -1.44
CA MET A 125 -18.24 6.85 -0.31
C MET A 125 -16.71 6.97 -0.24
N HIS A 126 -16.27 8.13 0.24
CA HIS A 126 -14.92 8.34 0.72
C HIS A 126 -14.88 8.08 2.24
N VAL A 127 -14.06 7.12 2.69
CA VAL A 127 -14.02 6.71 4.10
C VAL A 127 -13.72 7.89 5.03
N GLY A 128 -12.77 8.74 4.63
CA GLY A 128 -12.35 9.89 5.43
C GLY A 128 -13.39 11.00 5.58
N ASP A 129 -14.36 11.08 4.66
CA ASP A 129 -15.37 12.17 4.64
C ASP A 129 -16.76 11.68 5.06
N PHE A 130 -16.98 10.36 5.09
CA PHE A 130 -18.32 9.81 5.33
C PHE A 130 -18.83 10.02 6.75
N SER A 131 -17.99 9.81 7.76
CA SER A 131 -18.37 9.94 9.16
C SER A 131 -17.12 10.04 10.05
N GLY A 132 -17.14 10.91 11.03
CA GLY A 132 -16.00 11.26 11.88
C GLY A 132 -15.43 12.62 11.52
N GLY A 133 -14.52 13.13 12.35
CA GLY A 133 -13.86 14.42 12.10
C GLY A 133 -14.74 15.66 12.29
N GLU A 134 -15.90 15.52 12.93
CA GLU A 134 -16.86 16.62 13.10
C GLU A 134 -16.33 17.77 13.96
N ASN A 135 -15.38 17.47 14.85
CA ASN A 135 -14.81 18.43 15.80
C ASN A 135 -13.40 18.88 15.43
N ASP A 136 -12.73 18.20 14.50
CA ASP A 136 -11.39 18.50 14.03
C ASP A 136 -11.30 18.25 12.51
N PRO A 137 -11.04 19.28 11.70
CA PRO A 137 -10.94 19.12 10.25
C PRO A 137 -9.74 18.23 9.82
N PHE A 138 -8.84 17.91 10.74
CA PHE A 138 -7.72 16.99 10.51
C PHE A 138 -8.04 15.56 10.98
N GLU A 139 -9.16 15.36 11.68
CA GLU A 139 -9.61 14.04 12.08
C GLU A 139 -10.45 13.41 10.98
N ARG A 140 -9.87 12.48 10.23
CA ARG A 140 -10.58 11.73 9.19
C ARG A 140 -11.46 10.64 9.78
N GLY A 141 -12.56 10.35 9.07
CA GLY A 141 -13.35 9.14 9.29
C GLY A 141 -12.53 7.87 9.13
N LYS A 142 -12.96 6.83 9.81
CA LYS A 142 -12.27 5.54 9.89
C LYS A 142 -13.18 4.40 9.46
N TYR A 143 -12.61 3.26 9.12
CA TYR A 143 -13.38 2.04 8.85
C TYR A 143 -14.38 1.72 9.96
N ALA A 144 -13.99 1.94 11.23
CA ALA A 144 -14.88 1.73 12.39
C ALA A 144 -16.12 2.64 12.34
N ASN A 145 -15.97 3.90 11.92
CA ASN A 145 -17.10 4.83 11.79
C ASN A 145 -18.08 4.40 10.68
N VAL A 146 -17.55 3.83 9.58
CA VAL A 146 -18.41 3.25 8.53
C VAL A 146 -19.20 2.06 9.09
N VAL A 147 -18.56 1.17 9.86
CA VAL A 147 -19.23 0.01 10.51
C VAL A 147 -20.40 0.48 11.38
N GLU A 148 -20.24 1.55 12.16
CA GLU A 148 -21.30 2.12 13.02
C GLU A 148 -22.51 2.62 12.23
N LYS A 149 -22.35 2.91 10.94
CA LYS A 149 -23.42 3.43 10.06
C LYS A 149 -24.02 2.37 9.13
N LEU A 150 -23.59 1.11 9.20
CA LEU A 150 -24.09 0.07 8.27
C LEU A 150 -25.58 -0.21 8.43
N ASP A 151 -26.14 -0.15 9.64
CA ASP A 151 -27.57 -0.33 9.86
C ASP A 151 -28.36 0.80 9.21
N TYR A 152 -27.88 2.05 9.31
CA TYR A 152 -28.48 3.19 8.61
C TYR A 152 -28.45 2.99 7.08
N LEU A 153 -27.34 2.51 6.53
CA LEU A 153 -27.22 2.25 5.09
C LEU A 153 -28.14 1.11 4.64
N THR A 154 -28.32 0.09 5.46
CA THR A 154 -29.25 -1.02 5.24
C THR A 154 -30.70 -0.50 5.23
N ASP A 155 -31.08 0.31 6.20
CA ASP A 155 -32.43 0.91 6.30
C ASP A 155 -32.74 1.85 5.14
N LEU A 156 -31.71 2.49 4.56
CA LEU A 156 -31.81 3.31 3.35
C LEU A 156 -32.08 2.45 2.09
N GLY A 157 -31.91 1.14 2.18
CA GLY A 157 -32.14 0.20 1.07
C GLY A 157 -30.91 -0.04 0.19
N ILE A 158 -29.72 0.29 0.68
CA ILE A 158 -28.45 0.05 -0.02
C ILE A 158 -28.04 -1.41 0.17
N ASN A 159 -27.55 -2.03 -0.88
CA ASN A 159 -27.04 -3.38 -0.87
C ASN A 159 -25.63 -3.53 -1.45
N ALA A 160 -24.99 -2.42 -1.79
CA ALA A 160 -23.58 -2.33 -2.12
C ALA A 160 -22.98 -1.00 -1.67
N ILE A 161 -21.78 -1.03 -1.13
CA ILE A 161 -20.97 0.18 -0.96
C ILE A 161 -19.78 0.14 -1.93
N GLU A 162 -19.51 1.26 -2.57
CA GLU A 162 -18.32 1.48 -3.36
C GLU A 162 -17.38 2.40 -2.58
N LEU A 163 -16.25 1.85 -2.18
CA LEU A 163 -15.23 2.61 -1.46
C LEU A 163 -14.31 3.28 -2.49
N MET A 164 -14.25 4.60 -2.47
CA MET A 164 -13.22 5.36 -3.20
C MET A 164 -11.83 4.81 -2.86
N PRO A 165 -10.80 5.08 -3.66
CA PRO A 165 -9.52 4.37 -3.55
C PRO A 165 -8.96 4.30 -2.13
N LEU A 166 -8.59 3.08 -1.72
CA LEU A 166 -8.14 2.78 -0.36
C LEU A 166 -6.61 2.70 -0.24
N LYS A 167 -5.87 2.96 -1.32
CA LYS A 167 -4.40 2.89 -1.31
C LYS A 167 -3.80 4.14 -0.69
N THR A 168 -2.66 3.97 -0.02
CA THR A 168 -1.93 5.09 0.56
C THR A 168 -1.58 6.12 -0.51
N THR A 169 -1.92 7.38 -0.25
CA THR A 169 -1.62 8.53 -1.10
C THR A 169 -0.83 9.57 -0.34
N PRO A 170 -0.03 10.42 -1.01
CA PRO A 170 0.65 11.52 -0.33
C PRO A 170 -0.35 12.61 0.07
N GLY A 171 -0.17 13.14 1.29
CA GLY A 171 -0.97 14.25 1.82
C GLY A 171 -2.29 13.83 2.46
N ASP A 172 -2.84 14.71 3.28
CA ASP A 172 -3.91 14.39 4.22
C ASP A 172 -5.33 14.50 3.63
N PHE A 173 -5.55 15.21 2.54
CA PHE A 173 -6.88 15.47 1.97
C PHE A 173 -7.01 15.00 0.53
N ASN A 174 -6.52 13.82 0.25
CA ASN A 174 -6.60 13.21 -1.07
C ASN A 174 -7.71 12.15 -1.10
N TRP A 175 -8.45 12.10 -2.20
CA TRP A 175 -9.51 11.10 -2.41
C TRP A 175 -8.97 9.72 -2.82
N GLY A 176 -7.65 9.51 -2.77
CA GLY A 176 -7.03 8.23 -3.10
C GLY A 176 -6.63 8.05 -4.57
N TYR A 177 -6.88 9.05 -5.43
CA TYR A 177 -6.63 8.96 -6.88
C TYR A 177 -5.18 9.18 -7.31
N THR A 178 -4.25 9.38 -6.38
CA THR A 178 -2.81 9.48 -6.66
C THR A 178 -2.01 8.49 -5.80
N PRO A 179 -2.08 7.17 -6.09
CA PRO A 179 -1.47 6.16 -5.24
C PRO A 179 0.05 6.28 -5.14
N ALA A 180 0.58 6.34 -3.91
CA ALA A 180 2.01 6.23 -3.63
C ALA A 180 2.42 4.78 -3.35
N HIS A 181 1.55 3.99 -2.69
CA HIS A 181 1.82 2.60 -2.32
C HIS A 181 0.64 1.71 -2.76
N TYR A 182 0.89 0.82 -3.73
CA TYR A 182 -0.18 0.00 -4.33
C TYR A 182 -0.66 -1.14 -3.44
N PHE A 183 0.16 -1.62 -2.52
CA PHE A 183 -0.13 -2.78 -1.68
C PHE A 183 -0.45 -2.42 -0.23
N ALA A 184 -0.25 -1.16 0.17
CA ALA A 184 -0.58 -0.67 1.50
C ALA A 184 -1.90 0.11 1.46
N PRO A 185 -2.91 -0.29 2.28
CA PRO A 185 -4.09 0.53 2.52
C PRO A 185 -3.73 1.87 3.17
N GLU A 186 -4.60 2.86 2.98
CA GLU A 186 -4.46 4.18 3.61
C GLU A 186 -4.53 4.08 5.14
N PRO A 187 -3.42 4.31 5.85
CA PRO A 187 -3.37 4.03 7.29
C PRO A 187 -4.19 5.01 8.13
N SER A 188 -4.54 6.19 7.58
CA SER A 188 -5.40 7.16 8.28
C SER A 188 -6.83 6.65 8.45
N TYR A 189 -7.29 5.69 7.64
CA TYR A 189 -8.61 5.08 7.78
C TYR A 189 -8.65 3.93 8.80
N GLY A 190 -7.50 3.43 9.21
CA GLY A 190 -7.36 2.31 10.15
C GLY A 190 -6.45 1.20 9.64
N SER A 191 -6.37 0.13 10.40
CA SER A 191 -5.56 -1.04 10.09
C SER A 191 -6.18 -1.92 9.00
N THR A 192 -5.37 -2.80 8.40
CA THR A 192 -5.84 -3.85 7.48
C THR A 192 -6.89 -4.77 8.14
N ALA A 193 -6.77 -5.05 9.43
CA ALA A 193 -7.75 -5.85 10.16
C ALA A 193 -9.11 -5.12 10.28
N GLU A 194 -9.09 -3.80 10.48
CA GLU A 194 -10.32 -2.99 10.52
C GLU A 194 -10.99 -2.89 9.13
N LEU A 195 -10.21 -2.79 8.05
CA LEU A 195 -10.74 -2.88 6.69
C LEU A 195 -11.42 -4.24 6.45
N LYS A 196 -10.76 -5.35 6.82
CA LYS A 196 -11.36 -6.69 6.72
C LYS A 196 -12.62 -6.82 7.56
N ARG A 197 -12.63 -6.23 8.76
CA ARG A 197 -13.82 -6.18 9.60
C ARG A 197 -14.96 -5.41 8.92
N LEU A 198 -14.69 -4.28 8.30
CA LEU A 198 -15.71 -3.52 7.56
C LEU A 198 -16.34 -4.39 6.46
N VAL A 199 -15.51 -5.10 5.67
CA VAL A 199 -16.00 -6.01 4.63
C VAL A 199 -16.88 -7.12 5.24
N ASP A 200 -16.43 -7.75 6.32
CA ASP A 200 -17.15 -8.83 6.99
C ASP A 200 -18.50 -8.38 7.57
N GLU A 201 -18.53 -7.19 8.17
CA GLU A 201 -19.76 -6.58 8.70
C GLU A 201 -20.74 -6.15 7.58
N CYS A 202 -20.23 -5.74 6.42
CA CYS A 202 -21.03 -5.51 5.22
C CYS A 202 -21.66 -6.83 4.73
N HIS A 203 -20.85 -7.87 4.58
CA HIS A 203 -21.31 -9.18 4.13
C HIS A 203 -22.35 -9.77 5.09
N ALA A 204 -22.18 -9.64 6.41
CA ALA A 204 -23.16 -10.07 7.40
C ALA A 204 -24.56 -9.44 7.21
N ARG A 205 -24.63 -8.27 6.57
CA ARG A 205 -25.87 -7.56 6.23
C ARG A 205 -26.31 -7.74 4.79
N GLY A 206 -25.65 -8.62 4.03
CA GLY A 206 -25.91 -8.79 2.60
C GLY A 206 -25.48 -7.57 1.75
N ILE A 207 -24.60 -6.73 2.26
CA ILE A 207 -24.07 -5.56 1.53
C ILE A 207 -22.76 -5.99 0.84
N ARG A 208 -22.68 -5.83 -0.47
CA ARG A 208 -21.47 -6.04 -1.26
C ARG A 208 -20.50 -4.87 -1.07
N VAL A 209 -19.20 -5.16 -1.04
CA VAL A 209 -18.15 -4.13 -1.04
C VAL A 209 -17.48 -4.11 -2.41
N ILE A 210 -17.42 -2.93 -3.00
CA ILE A 210 -16.70 -2.61 -4.25
C ILE A 210 -15.55 -1.68 -3.87
N VAL A 211 -14.38 -1.90 -4.45
CA VAL A 211 -13.21 -1.02 -4.22
C VAL A 211 -12.83 -0.37 -5.54
N ASP A 212 -12.83 0.95 -5.57
CA ASP A 212 -12.29 1.71 -6.70
C ASP A 212 -10.77 1.55 -6.78
N GLY A 213 -10.27 1.26 -7.96
CA GLY A 213 -8.85 0.97 -8.20
C GLY A 213 -8.24 1.85 -9.28
N VAL A 214 -7.25 2.67 -8.91
CA VAL A 214 -6.46 3.50 -9.83
C VAL A 214 -5.22 2.75 -10.24
N TYR A 215 -5.12 2.40 -11.53
CA TYR A 215 -3.98 1.66 -12.08
C TYR A 215 -3.40 2.29 -13.34
N ASN A 216 -3.94 3.42 -13.81
CA ASN A 216 -3.47 4.12 -15.00
C ASN A 216 -2.27 5.04 -14.73
N HIS A 217 -2.15 5.57 -13.52
CA HIS A 217 -1.06 6.45 -13.10
C HIS A 217 -0.73 6.26 -11.61
N ALA A 218 0.38 6.81 -11.19
CA ALA A 218 0.84 6.83 -9.81
C ALA A 218 1.09 8.25 -9.33
N SER A 219 1.30 8.40 -8.00
CA SER A 219 1.91 9.62 -7.44
C SER A 219 3.35 9.77 -7.93
N THR A 220 3.82 11.01 -8.02
CA THR A 220 5.26 11.32 -8.20
C THR A 220 6.12 10.78 -7.05
N ASP A 221 5.51 10.59 -5.86
CA ASP A 221 6.19 10.03 -4.69
C ASP A 221 6.23 8.51 -4.66
N ASN A 222 5.63 7.84 -5.67
CA ASN A 222 5.68 6.39 -5.79
C ASN A 222 7.13 5.91 -5.97
N ALA A 223 7.52 4.90 -5.20
CA ALA A 223 8.89 4.38 -5.21
C ALA A 223 9.38 3.94 -6.61
N LEU A 224 8.50 3.41 -7.46
CA LEU A 224 8.83 2.98 -8.82
C LEU A 224 9.32 4.15 -9.69
N THR A 225 8.82 5.38 -9.43
CA THR A 225 9.30 6.58 -10.15
C THR A 225 10.75 6.88 -9.85
N GLN A 226 11.21 6.57 -8.63
CA GLN A 226 12.58 6.81 -8.18
C GLN A 226 13.54 5.66 -8.53
N ILE A 227 13.04 4.45 -8.67
CA ILE A 227 13.85 3.29 -9.07
C ILE A 227 14.31 3.46 -10.52
N ASP A 228 13.37 3.46 -11.45
CA ASP A 228 13.60 3.62 -12.89
C ASP A 228 12.28 4.04 -13.54
N HIS A 229 12.09 5.34 -13.73
CA HIS A 229 10.85 5.88 -14.27
C HIS A 229 10.50 5.23 -15.63
N ASP A 230 11.46 5.15 -16.55
CA ASP A 230 11.22 4.68 -17.92
C ASP A 230 10.93 3.18 -17.99
N TYR A 231 11.27 2.44 -16.96
CA TYR A 231 10.92 1.02 -16.87
C TYR A 231 9.43 0.81 -16.63
N TRP A 232 8.81 1.69 -15.84
CA TRP A 232 7.41 1.54 -15.41
C TRP A 232 6.45 2.49 -16.11
N PHE A 233 6.92 3.71 -16.41
CA PHE A 233 6.05 4.81 -16.82
C PHE A 233 6.43 5.37 -18.18
N ARG A 234 5.50 6.11 -18.77
CA ARG A 234 5.72 6.92 -19.96
C ARG A 234 6.40 8.23 -19.59
N ARG A 235 7.30 8.72 -20.42
CA ARG A 235 7.86 10.08 -20.26
C ARG A 235 6.83 11.16 -20.56
N GLU A 236 5.97 10.88 -21.54
CA GLU A 236 4.87 11.74 -21.95
C GLU A 236 3.59 10.90 -21.89
N GLY A 237 2.57 11.42 -21.21
CA GLY A 237 1.26 10.76 -21.15
C GLY A 237 0.61 10.68 -22.52
N LYS A 238 -0.21 9.67 -22.78
CA LYS A 238 -0.96 9.51 -24.02
C LYS A 238 -1.89 10.66 -24.31
N ASN A 239 -2.44 11.25 -23.26
CA ASN A 239 -3.32 12.41 -23.35
C ASN A 239 -2.73 13.56 -22.54
N PRO A 240 -2.12 14.57 -23.19
CA PRO A 240 -1.53 15.72 -22.50
C PRO A 240 -2.53 16.52 -21.66
N ASP A 241 -3.82 16.48 -22.02
CA ASP A 241 -4.89 17.20 -21.30
C ASP A 241 -5.35 16.48 -20.02
N GLN A 242 -4.86 15.25 -19.79
CA GLN A 242 -5.23 14.39 -18.66
C GLN A 242 -4.00 13.91 -17.90
N ASN A 243 -3.13 14.83 -17.51
CA ASN A 243 -1.93 14.52 -16.74
C ASN A 243 -2.23 14.51 -15.23
N TRP A 244 -2.54 13.33 -14.67
CA TRP A 244 -2.80 13.14 -13.24
C TRP A 244 -1.59 12.59 -12.47
N GLY A 245 -0.47 12.37 -13.14
CA GLY A 245 0.77 11.81 -12.59
C GLY A 245 1.48 10.91 -13.58
N PRO A 246 2.59 10.26 -13.18
CA PRO A 246 3.29 9.28 -14.01
C PRO A 246 2.37 8.19 -14.54
N GLU A 247 2.15 8.14 -15.86
CA GLU A 247 1.27 7.16 -16.51
C GLU A 247 2.01 5.84 -16.73
N PHE A 248 1.43 4.72 -16.26
CA PHE A 248 2.00 3.40 -16.49
C PHE A 248 2.06 3.03 -17.99
N ASN A 249 3.18 2.45 -18.40
CA ASN A 249 3.39 2.02 -19.77
C ASN A 249 3.00 0.56 -19.97
N TYR A 250 1.71 0.27 -20.07
CA TYR A 250 1.18 -1.07 -20.34
C TYR A 250 1.37 -1.56 -21.78
N GLU A 251 1.85 -0.71 -22.69
CA GLU A 251 2.13 -1.12 -24.09
C GLU A 251 3.55 -1.63 -24.28
N ARG A 252 4.30 -1.70 -23.21
CA ARG A 252 5.63 -2.25 -23.23
C ARG A 252 5.57 -3.74 -23.53
N SER A 253 6.03 -4.12 -24.72
CA SER A 253 6.02 -5.49 -25.23
C SER A 253 7.29 -6.26 -24.87
N ASP A 254 8.15 -5.72 -24.01
CA ASP A 254 9.34 -6.44 -23.62
C ASP A 254 8.98 -7.52 -22.59
N GLU A 255 9.53 -8.70 -22.80
CA GLU A 255 9.37 -9.92 -22.00
C GLU A 255 9.81 -9.75 -20.51
N LYS A 256 9.83 -8.52 -20.01
CA LYS A 256 10.40 -8.13 -18.71
C LYS A 256 9.36 -7.71 -17.69
N LEU A 257 8.08 -7.88 -17.99
CA LEU A 257 6.99 -7.70 -17.04
C LEU A 257 6.56 -9.03 -16.43
#